data_e9995585404201877fe8101d630c299a
#
_entry.id   e9995585404201877fe8101d630c299a
#
_cell.length_a   1.000
_cell.length_b   1.000
_cell.length_c   1.000
_cell.angle_alpha   90.00
_cell.angle_beta   90.00
_cell.angle_gamma   90.00
#
_symmetry.space_group_name_H-M   'P 1'
#
loop_
_entity.id
_entity.type
_entity.pdbx_description
1 polymer ?
#
loop_
_entity_poly.entity_id
_entity_poly.type
_entity_poly.pdbx_seq_one_letter_code
_entity_poly.pdbx_strand_id
1 'polypeptide(L)'
;QIKHGFFNKMGGKSKNIYKSLNCGMGSSDLKKNVANNLKIVSKKIGISPNKLILLNQVHSKKKIFIKKNYKFNKIKLKGDALITNAKHIALGILTADCAPILIYDNNKRIISAIHAGWKGAYKGIIKSVIKFFIKKGSKPEDLIAVIGPCILQNNYEVQNDFKYKFIKKDRKNKLFF
;
A
#
# COMPACT_ATOMS: atom_id res chain seq x y z
N GLN A 1 -12.30 17.06 -1.67
CA GLN A 1 -11.45 16.45 -2.72
C GLN A 1 -10.35 15.64 -2.05
N ILE A 2 -10.06 14.43 -2.57
CA ILE A 2 -8.97 13.58 -2.10
C ILE A 2 -7.78 13.69 -3.05
N LYS A 3 -6.56 13.77 -2.51
CA LYS A 3 -5.33 13.71 -3.30
C LYS A 3 -4.74 12.31 -3.22
N HIS A 4 -4.31 11.76 -4.34
CA HIS A 4 -3.60 10.50 -4.40
C HIS A 4 -2.52 10.55 -5.47
N GLY A 5 -1.59 9.59 -5.46
CA GLY A 5 -0.55 9.48 -6.47
C GLY A 5 0.20 8.17 -6.37
N PHE A 6 0.65 7.69 -7.52
CA PHE A 6 1.61 6.61 -7.64
C PHE A 6 2.94 7.21 -8.09
N PHE A 7 4.00 6.92 -7.36
CA PHE A 7 5.34 7.46 -7.60
C PHE A 7 6.23 6.37 -8.17
N ASN A 8 6.86 6.67 -9.29
CA ASN A 8 7.91 5.81 -9.84
C ASN A 8 9.27 6.12 -9.21
N LYS A 9 10.32 5.47 -9.69
CA LYS A 9 11.69 5.63 -9.16
C LYS A 9 12.36 6.98 -9.48
N MET A 10 11.74 7.86 -10.26
CA MET A 10 12.38 9.09 -10.75
C MET A 10 12.25 10.27 -9.77
N GLY A 11 13.20 11.22 -9.86
CA GLY A 11 13.11 12.52 -9.15
C GLY A 11 13.55 12.50 -7.69
N GLY A 12 14.26 11.47 -7.26
CA GLY A 12 14.77 11.35 -5.89
C GLY A 12 16.25 11.74 -5.72
N LYS A 13 16.78 11.45 -4.54
CA LYS A 13 18.15 11.77 -4.11
C LYS A 13 19.06 10.57 -3.94
N SER A 14 18.52 9.36 -4.03
CA SER A 14 19.30 8.12 -3.92
C SER A 14 20.16 7.90 -5.14
N LYS A 15 21.28 7.20 -4.96
CA LYS A 15 22.29 6.91 -6.00
C LYS A 15 22.44 5.40 -6.20
N ASN A 16 23.27 5.02 -7.18
CA ASN A 16 23.61 3.64 -7.51
C ASN A 16 22.35 2.77 -7.72
N ILE A 17 22.31 1.58 -7.15
CA ILE A 17 21.18 0.62 -7.26
C ILE A 17 19.85 1.19 -6.73
N TYR A 18 19.88 2.22 -5.89
CA TYR A 18 18.68 2.87 -5.32
C TYR A 18 18.23 4.11 -6.10
N LYS A 19 18.84 4.41 -7.27
CA LYS A 19 18.52 5.59 -8.08
C LYS A 19 17.06 5.54 -8.58
N SER A 20 16.22 6.52 -8.25
CA SER A 20 16.56 7.70 -7.45
C SER A 20 15.59 7.96 -6.30
N LEU A 21 14.28 7.62 -6.41
CA LEU A 21 13.24 7.94 -5.42
C LEU A 21 12.99 6.75 -4.47
N ASN A 22 14.05 6.15 -3.93
CA ASN A 22 13.89 5.10 -2.94
C ASN A 22 13.31 5.67 -1.63
N CYS A 23 12.13 5.19 -1.25
CA CYS A 23 11.42 5.57 -0.01
C CYS A 23 11.48 4.46 1.06
N GLY A 24 12.23 3.38 0.81
CA GLY A 24 12.34 2.20 1.67
C GLY A 24 13.31 2.41 2.83
N MET A 25 12.80 2.80 4.00
CA MET A 25 13.62 2.96 5.21
C MET A 25 14.33 1.68 5.68
N GLY A 26 13.88 0.51 5.22
CA GLY A 26 14.49 -0.80 5.49
C GLY A 26 15.57 -1.19 4.49
N SER A 27 15.82 -0.41 3.44
CA SER A 27 16.91 -0.64 2.47
C SER A 27 18.28 -0.30 3.07
N SER A 28 19.35 -0.77 2.42
CA SER A 28 20.74 -0.40 2.76
C SER A 28 21.15 0.96 2.18
N ASP A 29 20.23 1.73 1.63
CA ASP A 29 20.47 3.11 1.17
C ASP A 29 20.77 4.05 2.33
N LEU A 30 21.42 5.17 2.03
CA LEU A 30 21.69 6.22 3.01
C LEU A 30 20.36 6.75 3.61
N LYS A 31 20.20 6.65 4.92
CA LYS A 31 19.00 7.11 5.65
C LYS A 31 18.62 8.55 5.30
N LYS A 32 19.63 9.44 5.09
CA LYS A 32 19.44 10.83 4.65
C LYS A 32 18.76 10.91 3.28
N ASN A 33 19.15 10.07 2.32
CA ASN A 33 18.54 10.06 0.99
C ASN A 33 17.09 9.61 1.05
N VAL A 34 16.82 8.52 1.75
CA VAL A 34 15.45 8.01 1.94
C VAL A 34 14.56 9.04 2.64
N ALA A 35 15.07 9.72 3.68
CA ALA A 35 14.34 10.78 4.35
C ALA A 35 14.02 11.97 3.41
N ASN A 36 14.97 12.37 2.56
CA ASN A 36 14.76 13.41 1.55
C ASN A 36 13.75 12.98 0.48
N ASN A 37 13.78 11.72 0.05
CA ASN A 37 12.81 11.18 -0.90
C ASN A 37 11.40 11.21 -0.31
N LEU A 38 11.24 10.82 0.94
CA LEU A 38 9.94 10.91 1.64
C LEU A 38 9.45 12.36 1.77
N LYS A 39 10.35 13.34 1.98
CA LYS A 39 9.99 14.77 1.94
C LYS A 39 9.49 15.19 0.56
N ILE A 40 10.14 14.73 -0.52
CA ILE A 40 9.72 15.01 -1.91
C ILE A 40 8.31 14.46 -2.15
N VAL A 41 8.05 13.19 -1.82
CA VAL A 41 6.74 12.56 -1.96
C VAL A 41 5.68 13.32 -1.15
N SER A 42 5.97 13.63 0.11
CA SER A 42 5.04 14.35 0.98
C SER A 42 4.67 15.71 0.41
N LYS A 43 5.65 16.47 -0.10
CA LYS A 43 5.41 17.77 -0.75
C LYS A 43 4.52 17.63 -1.99
N LYS A 44 4.73 16.60 -2.81
CA LYS A 44 3.93 16.35 -4.01
C LYS A 44 2.46 16.00 -3.68
N ILE A 45 2.22 15.29 -2.60
CA ILE A 45 0.86 15.00 -2.09
C ILE A 45 0.26 16.22 -1.36
N GLY A 46 1.06 17.20 -1.00
CA GLY A 46 0.60 18.39 -0.27
C GLY A 46 0.42 18.16 1.23
N ILE A 47 1.28 17.33 1.84
CA ILE A 47 1.27 17.03 3.27
C ILE A 47 2.65 17.24 3.90
N SER A 48 2.69 17.58 5.19
CA SER A 48 3.96 17.58 5.94
C SER A 48 4.52 16.17 6.07
N PRO A 49 5.86 15.98 5.98
CA PRO A 49 6.48 14.66 6.04
C PRO A 49 6.15 13.86 7.31
N ASN A 50 5.96 14.54 8.44
CA ASN A 50 5.57 13.93 9.71
C ASN A 50 4.09 13.49 9.75
N LYS A 51 3.30 13.81 8.73
CA LYS A 51 1.90 13.37 8.56
C LYS A 51 1.75 12.25 7.53
N LEU A 52 2.84 11.81 6.91
CA LEU A 52 2.88 10.63 6.04
C LEU A 52 3.11 9.38 6.90
N ILE A 53 2.13 8.47 6.88
CA ILE A 53 2.20 7.20 7.62
C ILE A 53 2.59 6.08 6.67
N LEU A 54 3.64 5.38 7.02
CA LEU A 54 4.13 4.18 6.35
C LEU A 54 4.09 2.99 7.30
N LEU A 55 3.99 1.78 6.74
CA LEU A 55 4.05 0.52 7.48
C LEU A 55 5.42 -0.16 7.37
N ASN A 56 5.71 -1.01 8.33
CA ASN A 56 6.60 -2.14 8.14
C ASN A 56 5.76 -3.27 7.51
N GLN A 57 5.83 -3.39 6.17
CA GLN A 57 5.06 -4.34 5.38
C GLN A 57 5.63 -5.75 5.52
N VAL A 58 4.77 -6.75 5.71
CA VAL A 58 5.15 -8.13 6.02
C VAL A 58 4.37 -9.16 5.20
N HIS A 59 3.77 -8.75 4.10
CA HIS A 59 2.96 -9.58 3.19
C HIS A 59 1.85 -10.37 3.93
N SER A 60 1.15 -9.67 4.81
CA SER A 60 0.06 -10.23 5.64
C SER A 60 -1.32 -9.75 5.17
N LYS A 61 -2.37 -10.20 5.87
CA LYS A 61 -3.73 -9.62 5.76
C LYS A 61 -4.02 -8.57 6.84
N LYS A 62 -3.00 -8.12 7.59
CA LYS A 62 -3.18 -7.18 8.70
C LYS A 62 -3.39 -5.78 8.19
N LYS A 63 -4.51 -5.18 8.58
CA LYS A 63 -4.86 -3.79 8.35
C LYS A 63 -4.80 -2.99 9.64
N ILE A 64 -4.42 -1.73 9.55
CA ILE A 64 -4.29 -0.81 10.69
C ILE A 64 -5.20 0.39 10.45
N PHE A 65 -6.11 0.64 11.38
CA PHE A 65 -6.92 1.85 11.37
C PHE A 65 -6.26 2.96 12.18
N ILE A 66 -5.96 4.06 11.51
CA ILE A 66 -5.35 5.26 12.10
C ILE A 66 -6.46 6.18 12.58
N LYS A 67 -6.57 6.36 13.89
CA LYS A 67 -7.56 7.24 14.52
C LYS A 67 -7.16 8.71 14.37
N LYS A 68 -8.12 9.64 14.53
CA LYS A 68 -7.88 11.10 14.44
C LYS A 68 -6.83 11.62 15.43
N ASN A 69 -6.75 11.01 16.59
CA ASN A 69 -5.80 11.34 17.65
C ASN A 69 -4.51 10.51 17.63
N TYR A 70 -4.18 9.91 16.48
CA TYR A 70 -2.96 9.12 16.34
C TYR A 70 -1.73 9.97 16.64
N LYS A 71 -0.95 9.53 17.63
CA LYS A 71 0.35 10.13 17.96
C LYS A 71 1.42 9.54 17.04
N PHE A 72 2.03 10.40 16.25
CA PHE A 72 3.11 10.02 15.34
C PHE A 72 4.36 9.70 16.16
N ASN A 73 4.61 8.45 16.42
CA ASN A 73 5.82 7.97 17.10
C ASN A 73 6.78 7.30 16.11
N LYS A 74 8.00 7.03 16.55
CA LYS A 74 9.04 6.40 15.72
C LYS A 74 8.78 4.91 15.48
N ILE A 75 7.82 4.29 16.17
CA ILE A 75 7.52 2.86 16.05
C ILE A 75 6.70 2.64 14.78
N LYS A 76 7.27 1.90 13.82
CA LYS A 76 6.57 1.51 12.62
C LYS A 76 5.53 0.43 12.92
N LEU A 77 4.28 0.72 12.57
CA LEU A 77 3.20 -0.24 12.64
C LEU A 77 3.42 -1.39 11.65
N LYS A 78 3.26 -2.63 12.11
CA LYS A 78 3.44 -3.84 11.30
C LYS A 78 2.14 -4.26 10.63
N GLY A 79 2.10 -4.32 9.30
CA GLY A 79 0.90 -4.68 8.53
C GLY A 79 1.03 -4.31 7.06
N ASP A 80 -0.04 -4.51 6.28
CA ASP A 80 -0.01 -4.35 4.83
C ASP A 80 -1.17 -3.50 4.28
N ALA A 81 -2.00 -2.96 5.16
CA ALA A 81 -2.99 -1.95 4.80
C ALA A 81 -3.13 -0.91 5.89
N LEU A 82 -3.25 0.34 5.47
CA LEU A 82 -3.59 1.50 6.28
C LEU A 82 -4.99 1.97 5.94
N ILE A 83 -5.76 2.36 6.93
CA ILE A 83 -7.10 2.92 6.78
C ILE A 83 -7.22 4.14 7.69
N THR A 84 -7.87 5.21 7.26
CA THR A 84 -8.19 6.35 8.12
C THR A 84 -9.40 7.13 7.62
N ASN A 85 -10.05 7.84 8.52
CA ASN A 85 -10.99 8.92 8.24
C ASN A 85 -10.50 10.26 8.80
N ALA A 86 -9.25 10.33 9.23
CA ALA A 86 -8.64 11.55 9.73
C ALA A 86 -8.22 12.46 8.57
N LYS A 87 -8.48 13.76 8.70
CA LYS A 87 -8.00 14.78 7.77
C LYS A 87 -6.52 15.08 8.00
N HIS A 88 -5.86 15.62 6.97
CA HIS A 88 -4.47 16.06 7.01
C HIS A 88 -3.46 14.95 7.35
N ILE A 89 -3.81 13.71 7.02
CA ILE A 89 -2.94 12.53 7.11
C ILE A 89 -2.84 11.90 5.72
N ALA A 90 -1.64 11.53 5.30
CA ALA A 90 -1.42 10.72 4.11
C ALA A 90 -1.06 9.29 4.52
N LEU A 91 -1.65 8.33 3.83
CA LEU A 91 -1.34 6.91 3.95
C LEU A 91 -0.42 6.52 2.78
N GLY A 92 0.72 5.91 3.07
CA GLY A 92 1.66 5.44 2.06
C GLY A 92 1.95 3.95 2.20
N ILE A 93 2.10 3.29 1.07
CA ILE A 93 2.66 1.94 0.97
C ILE A 93 3.79 1.94 -0.04
N LEU A 94 4.70 1.02 0.11
CA LEU A 94 5.87 0.87 -0.76
C LEU A 94 5.73 -0.41 -1.55
N THR A 95 5.96 -0.33 -2.86
CA THR A 95 5.94 -1.49 -3.75
C THR A 95 7.14 -1.43 -4.69
N ALA A 96 7.58 -2.59 -5.16
CA ALA A 96 8.36 -2.75 -6.37
C ALA A 96 7.44 -3.43 -7.39
N ASP A 97 7.13 -4.71 -7.15
CA ASP A 97 6.33 -5.55 -8.05
C ASP A 97 4.91 -5.79 -7.54
N CYS A 98 4.71 -5.73 -6.21
CA CYS A 98 3.41 -5.96 -5.58
C CYS A 98 2.39 -4.90 -5.95
N ALA A 99 1.10 -5.27 -6.05
CA ALA A 99 0.03 -4.35 -6.42
C ALA A 99 -0.28 -3.34 -5.30
N PRO A 100 -0.14 -2.02 -5.56
CA PRO A 100 -0.66 -0.98 -4.69
C PRO A 100 -2.13 -0.73 -5.00
N ILE A 101 -2.98 -0.77 -3.97
CA ILE A 101 -4.41 -0.53 -4.12
C ILE A 101 -4.82 0.60 -3.18
N LEU A 102 -5.48 1.61 -3.75
CA LEU A 102 -6.08 2.70 -2.97
C LEU A 102 -7.59 2.54 -3.01
N ILE A 103 -8.26 2.68 -1.86
CA ILE A 103 -9.72 2.65 -1.77
C ILE A 103 -10.19 3.91 -1.06
N TYR A 104 -11.27 4.48 -1.58
CA TYR A 104 -11.90 5.66 -1.05
C TYR A 104 -13.42 5.51 -1.01
N ASP A 105 -14.03 5.90 0.12
CA ASP A 105 -15.47 6.10 0.27
C ASP A 105 -15.75 7.59 0.46
N ASN A 106 -16.42 8.20 -0.53
CA ASN A 106 -16.74 9.63 -0.50
C ASN A 106 -17.77 9.97 0.60
N ASN A 107 -18.74 9.09 0.83
CA ASN A 107 -19.83 9.34 1.78
C ASN A 107 -19.33 9.27 3.23
N LYS A 108 -18.50 8.28 3.55
CA LYS A 108 -17.91 8.09 4.88
C LYS A 108 -16.57 8.81 5.06
N ARG A 109 -16.00 9.34 3.97
CA ARG A 109 -14.69 9.99 3.94
C ARG A 109 -13.59 9.12 4.52
N ILE A 110 -13.63 7.82 4.21
CA ILE A 110 -12.62 6.83 4.62
C ILE A 110 -11.71 6.57 3.44
N ILE A 111 -10.40 6.54 3.71
CA ILE A 111 -9.38 6.17 2.72
C ILE A 111 -8.59 4.96 3.19
N SER A 112 -8.07 4.21 2.23
CA SER A 112 -7.15 3.11 2.49
C SER A 112 -6.03 3.07 1.46
N ALA A 113 -4.83 2.64 1.92
CA ALA A 113 -3.72 2.26 1.07
C ALA A 113 -3.32 0.81 1.42
N ILE A 114 -3.28 -0.06 0.42
CA ILE A 114 -3.12 -1.51 0.58
C ILE A 114 -1.91 -1.97 -0.23
N HIS A 115 -1.00 -2.69 0.41
CA HIS A 115 0.05 -3.46 -0.22
C HIS A 115 -0.45 -4.89 -0.46
N ALA A 116 -0.80 -5.19 -1.72
CA ALA A 116 -1.30 -6.49 -2.12
C ALA A 116 -0.20 -7.30 -2.84
N GLY A 117 0.80 -7.75 -2.09
CA GLY A 117 1.70 -8.81 -2.54
C GLY A 117 0.95 -10.15 -2.56
N TRP A 118 1.44 -11.16 -3.33
CA TRP A 118 0.74 -12.43 -3.51
C TRP A 118 0.32 -13.13 -2.20
N LYS A 119 1.18 -13.11 -1.17
CA LYS A 119 0.85 -13.70 0.15
C LYS A 119 -0.32 -12.96 0.83
N GLY A 120 -0.32 -11.63 0.76
CA GLY A 120 -1.41 -10.80 1.29
C GLY A 120 -2.71 -10.99 0.53
N ALA A 121 -2.65 -11.00 -0.81
CA ALA A 121 -3.78 -11.27 -1.70
C ALA A 121 -4.37 -12.67 -1.45
N TYR A 122 -3.51 -13.70 -1.43
CA TYR A 122 -3.92 -15.07 -1.11
C TYR A 122 -4.60 -15.19 0.26
N LYS A 123 -4.12 -14.47 1.27
CA LYS A 123 -4.72 -14.41 2.62
C LYS A 123 -5.97 -13.54 2.70
N GLY A 124 -6.30 -12.80 1.63
CA GLY A 124 -7.50 -11.97 1.52
C GLY A 124 -7.39 -10.59 2.15
N ILE A 125 -6.25 -9.89 1.98
CA ILE A 125 -6.05 -8.52 2.49
C ILE A 125 -7.12 -7.57 1.97
N ILE A 126 -7.45 -7.62 0.67
CA ILE A 126 -8.44 -6.74 0.03
C ILE A 126 -9.83 -6.97 0.66
N LYS A 127 -10.27 -8.25 0.71
CA LYS A 127 -11.52 -8.64 1.36
C LYS A 127 -11.59 -8.18 2.82
N SER A 128 -10.44 -8.25 3.53
CA SER A 128 -10.34 -7.80 4.92
C SER A 128 -10.54 -6.28 5.05
N VAL A 129 -9.99 -5.48 4.12
CA VAL A 129 -10.17 -4.03 4.10
C VAL A 129 -11.60 -3.66 3.73
N ILE A 130 -12.18 -4.25 2.66
CA ILE A 130 -13.57 -4.00 2.26
C ILE A 130 -14.55 -4.32 3.40
N LYS A 131 -14.38 -5.47 4.08
CA LYS A 131 -15.19 -5.79 5.26
C LYS A 131 -15.09 -4.73 6.36
N PHE A 132 -13.93 -4.09 6.52
CA PHE A 132 -13.78 -2.99 7.47
C PHE A 132 -14.56 -1.75 7.04
N PHE A 133 -14.54 -1.38 5.75
CA PHE A 133 -15.34 -0.28 5.22
C PHE A 133 -16.83 -0.52 5.46
N ILE A 134 -17.34 -1.71 5.10
CA ILE A 134 -18.73 -2.11 5.32
C ILE A 134 -19.10 -2.03 6.82
N LYS A 135 -18.24 -2.53 7.72
CA LYS A 135 -18.42 -2.41 9.18
C LYS A 135 -18.48 -0.95 9.65
N LYS A 136 -17.89 -0.02 8.89
CA LYS A 136 -17.97 1.43 9.15
C LYS A 136 -19.17 2.11 8.49
N GLY A 137 -20.06 1.35 7.87
CA GLY A 137 -21.28 1.81 7.24
C GLY A 137 -21.09 2.27 5.79
N SER A 138 -19.98 1.89 5.14
CA SER A 138 -19.81 2.06 3.69
C SER A 138 -20.64 1.04 2.94
N LYS A 139 -21.20 1.46 1.80
CA LYS A 139 -21.82 0.55 0.84
C LYS A 139 -20.81 0.18 -0.25
N PRO A 140 -20.79 -1.06 -0.77
CA PRO A 140 -19.84 -1.46 -1.83
C PRO A 140 -19.88 -0.54 -3.06
N GLU A 141 -21.07 -0.09 -3.46
CA GLU A 141 -21.30 0.81 -4.60
C GLU A 141 -20.71 2.21 -4.41
N ASP A 142 -20.48 2.63 -3.18
CA ASP A 142 -19.85 3.93 -2.86
C ASP A 142 -18.33 3.89 -2.89
N LEU A 143 -17.74 2.70 -3.05
CA LEU A 143 -16.29 2.53 -2.98
C LEU A 143 -15.64 2.77 -4.34
N ILE A 144 -14.70 3.68 -4.37
CA ILE A 144 -13.82 3.91 -5.52
C ILE A 144 -12.48 3.24 -5.22
N ALA A 145 -12.04 2.34 -6.10
CA ALA A 145 -10.76 1.66 -5.99
C ALA A 145 -9.87 1.95 -7.19
N VAL A 146 -8.59 2.20 -6.93
CA VAL A 146 -7.58 2.40 -7.97
C VAL A 146 -6.42 1.46 -7.70
N ILE A 147 -6.02 0.69 -8.72
CA ILE A 147 -4.83 -0.17 -8.69
C ILE A 147 -3.72 0.56 -9.43
N GLY A 148 -2.56 0.70 -8.79
CA GLY A 148 -1.39 1.32 -9.40
C GLY A 148 -0.49 0.31 -10.11
N PRO A 149 0.63 0.78 -10.69
CA PRO A 149 1.57 -0.08 -11.40
C PRO A 149 2.05 -1.25 -10.53
N CYS A 150 2.05 -2.45 -11.11
CA CYS A 150 2.54 -3.68 -10.50
C CYS A 150 3.05 -4.63 -11.59
N ILE A 151 3.72 -5.70 -11.19
CA ILE A 151 4.12 -6.76 -12.12
C ILE A 151 2.88 -7.42 -12.74
N LEU A 152 2.93 -7.67 -14.04
CA LEU A 152 1.87 -8.34 -14.78
C LEU A 152 2.16 -9.84 -14.90
N GLN A 153 1.14 -10.61 -15.24
CA GLN A 153 1.18 -12.07 -15.38
C GLN A 153 2.34 -12.53 -16.27
N ASN A 154 2.53 -11.93 -17.43
CA ASN A 154 3.55 -12.31 -18.41
C ASN A 154 5.01 -12.11 -17.92
N ASN A 155 5.20 -11.34 -16.86
CA ASN A 155 6.52 -11.05 -16.28
C ASN A 155 6.71 -11.68 -14.90
N TYR A 156 5.69 -12.41 -14.39
CA TYR A 156 5.71 -12.97 -13.05
C TYR A 156 5.94 -14.48 -13.08
N GLU A 157 7.19 -14.85 -13.17
CA GLU A 157 7.61 -16.26 -13.14
C GLU A 157 7.32 -16.90 -11.77
N VAL A 158 6.68 -18.04 -11.75
CA VAL A 158 6.33 -18.81 -10.54
C VAL A 158 6.57 -20.28 -10.73
N GLN A 159 6.91 -20.97 -9.64
CA GLN A 159 7.10 -22.42 -9.61
C GLN A 159 5.76 -23.16 -9.53
N ASN A 160 5.76 -24.46 -9.87
CA ASN A 160 4.56 -25.28 -9.88
C ASN A 160 3.85 -25.38 -8.51
N ASP A 161 4.60 -25.39 -7.41
CA ASP A 161 4.04 -25.39 -6.06
C ASP A 161 3.18 -24.15 -5.78
N PHE A 162 3.59 -22.98 -6.31
CA PHE A 162 2.82 -21.75 -6.25
C PHE A 162 1.49 -21.90 -6.99
N LYS A 163 1.52 -22.38 -8.24
CA LYS A 163 0.33 -22.64 -9.06
C LYS A 163 -0.65 -23.59 -8.35
N TYR A 164 -0.16 -24.75 -7.88
CA TYR A 164 -0.99 -25.72 -7.18
C TYR A 164 -1.64 -25.15 -5.91
N LYS A 165 -0.93 -24.32 -5.15
CA LYS A 165 -1.48 -23.65 -3.96
C LYS A 165 -2.72 -22.82 -4.27
N PHE A 166 -2.72 -22.10 -5.39
CA PHE A 166 -3.85 -21.26 -5.80
C PHE A 166 -5.00 -22.10 -6.38
N ILE A 167 -4.70 -23.11 -7.21
CA ILE A 167 -5.71 -24.02 -7.78
C ILE A 167 -6.41 -24.82 -6.69
N LYS A 168 -5.68 -25.28 -5.66
CA LYS A 168 -6.26 -25.97 -4.49
C LYS A 168 -7.25 -25.08 -3.72
N LYS A 169 -7.02 -23.79 -3.70
CA LYS A 169 -7.91 -22.82 -3.04
C LYS A 169 -9.18 -22.54 -3.83
N ASP A 170 -9.07 -22.44 -5.14
CA ASP A 170 -10.18 -22.29 -6.08
C ASP A 170 -9.72 -22.77 -7.46
N ARG A 171 -10.43 -23.76 -8.04
CA ARG A 171 -10.12 -24.34 -9.36
C ARG A 171 -10.13 -23.30 -10.48
N LYS A 172 -10.94 -22.24 -10.36
CA LYS A 172 -10.99 -21.12 -11.33
C LYS A 172 -9.65 -20.36 -11.43
N ASN A 173 -8.79 -20.44 -10.42
CA ASN A 173 -7.47 -19.83 -10.47
C ASN A 173 -6.56 -20.43 -11.55
N LYS A 174 -6.90 -21.61 -12.13
CA LYS A 174 -6.17 -22.20 -13.27
C LYS A 174 -6.09 -21.25 -14.47
N LEU A 175 -7.06 -20.33 -14.63
CA LEU A 175 -7.12 -19.35 -15.72
C LEU A 175 -6.02 -18.27 -15.65
N PHE A 176 -5.30 -18.18 -14.54
CA PHE A 176 -4.29 -17.15 -14.30
C PHE A 176 -2.84 -17.69 -14.41
N PHE A 177 -2.66 -18.92 -14.92
CA PHE A 177 -1.34 -19.56 -15.05
C PHE A 177 -1.09 -20.12 -16.44
#